data_6faf3e87586bb6c4b050681de1c8bbfa
#
_entry.id   6faf3e87586bb6c4b050681de1c8bbfa
#
_cell.length_a   1.000
_cell.length_b   1.000
_cell.length_c   1.000
_cell.angle_alpha   90.00
_cell.angle_beta   90.00
_cell.angle_gamma   90.00
#
_symmetry.space_group_name_H-M   'P 1'
#
loop_
_entity.id
_entity.type
_entity.pdbx_description
1 polymer ?
#
loop_
_entity_poly.entity_id
_entity_poly.type
_entity_poly.pdbx_seq_one_letter_code
_entity_poly.pdbx_strand_id
1 'polypeptide(L)'
;MRNTYLGEVRKLWTGSKIFFGKLRVIAKALGETPEEEIRPGLGHIAKRLRGNVGLLFTDSPPAEVLDWCMDYRRLDYARMGNRATETIELPAGPVYCRTDPPETLPHNIEPQLRALGMPTQLKRGVPTLLENFVVCRKGEKLTAERAQILKHLIVQMAHFRLIPLTYWSAVGAPGDDSEGAVVDVPVSEEDRELIEDSRTGGRKDQEDEMPEDEMDAIEARDQAMMMPPGL
;
A
#
# COMPACT_ATOMS: atom_id res chain seq x y z
N MET A 1 -1.57 -0.01 -3.51
CA MET A 1 -0.72 -1.22 -3.46
C MET A 1 -0.35 -1.67 -4.86
N ARG A 2 0.78 -2.36 -5.04
CA ARG A 2 1.17 -2.94 -6.34
C ARG A 2 0.65 -4.37 -6.46
N ASN A 3 -0.39 -4.55 -7.24
CA ASN A 3 -1.01 -5.87 -7.44
C ASN A 3 -0.05 -6.92 -8.00
N THR A 4 0.93 -6.49 -8.81
CA THR A 4 1.96 -7.37 -9.37
C THR A 4 2.77 -8.05 -8.27
N TYR A 5 3.34 -7.27 -7.33
CA TYR A 5 4.13 -7.83 -6.24
C TYR A 5 3.28 -8.63 -5.25
N LEU A 6 2.05 -8.22 -5.00
CA LEU A 6 1.12 -9.05 -4.21
C LEU A 6 0.78 -10.35 -4.91
N GLY A 7 0.71 -10.36 -6.25
CA GLY A 7 0.56 -11.57 -7.04
C GLY A 7 1.77 -12.50 -6.91
N GLU A 8 2.98 -11.96 -6.88
CA GLU A 8 4.22 -12.72 -6.62
C GLU A 8 4.21 -13.33 -5.23
N VAL A 9 3.87 -12.53 -4.20
CA VAL A 9 3.77 -13.03 -2.82
C VAL A 9 2.79 -14.18 -2.70
N ARG A 10 1.61 -14.06 -3.33
CA ARG A 10 0.61 -15.15 -3.35
C ARG A 10 1.12 -16.44 -3.99
N LYS A 11 2.00 -16.32 -4.99
CA LYS A 11 2.62 -17.48 -5.66
C LYS A 11 3.70 -18.12 -4.78
N LEU A 12 4.47 -17.30 -4.06
CA LEU A 12 5.53 -17.78 -3.16
C LEU A 12 4.94 -18.50 -1.93
N TRP A 13 3.84 -17.99 -1.41
CA TRP A 13 3.13 -18.58 -0.26
C TRP A 13 2.00 -19.50 -0.72
N THR A 14 2.37 -20.59 -1.39
CA THR A 14 1.41 -21.61 -1.84
C THR A 14 0.77 -22.28 -0.61
N GLY A 15 -0.57 -22.33 -0.57
CA GLY A 15 -1.32 -22.82 0.60
C GLY A 15 -1.79 -21.73 1.56
N SER A 16 -1.12 -20.57 1.57
CA SER A 16 -1.55 -19.43 2.35
C SER A 16 -2.50 -18.52 1.58
N LYS A 17 -3.35 -17.78 2.29
CA LYS A 17 -4.33 -16.88 1.67
C LYS A 17 -4.15 -15.46 2.19
N ILE A 18 -4.03 -14.52 1.25
CA ILE A 18 -3.92 -13.09 1.56
C ILE A 18 -5.22 -12.40 1.17
N PHE A 19 -5.87 -11.77 2.13
CA PHE A 19 -7.10 -11.03 1.94
C PHE A 19 -6.86 -9.52 2.08
N PHE A 20 -7.36 -8.77 1.10
CA PHE A 20 -7.49 -7.33 1.13
C PHE A 20 -8.93 -6.99 0.81
N GLY A 21 -9.52 -6.08 1.55
CA GLY A 21 -10.90 -5.69 1.33
C GLY A 21 -11.33 -4.53 2.22
N LYS A 22 -12.61 -4.29 2.29
CA LYS A 22 -13.18 -3.30 3.22
C LYS A 22 -12.92 -3.75 4.65
N LEU A 23 -12.20 -2.94 5.42
CA LEU A 23 -11.77 -3.31 6.78
C LEU A 23 -12.94 -3.60 7.71
N ARG A 24 -14.06 -2.85 7.59
CA ARG A 24 -15.28 -3.12 8.37
C ARG A 24 -15.85 -4.52 8.12
N VAL A 25 -15.84 -4.99 6.86
CA VAL A 25 -16.30 -6.34 6.51
C VAL A 25 -15.38 -7.40 7.10
N ILE A 26 -14.07 -7.16 7.02
CA ILE A 26 -13.07 -8.07 7.61
C ILE A 26 -13.20 -8.08 9.14
N ALA A 27 -13.35 -6.92 9.78
CA ALA A 27 -13.54 -6.82 11.23
C ALA A 27 -14.79 -7.57 11.69
N LYS A 28 -15.92 -7.35 11.01
CA LYS A 28 -17.17 -8.06 11.31
C LYS A 28 -17.05 -9.59 11.10
N ALA A 29 -16.30 -10.02 10.07
CA ALA A 29 -16.08 -11.45 9.85
C ALA A 29 -15.17 -12.10 10.91
N LEU A 30 -14.28 -11.35 11.56
CA LEU A 30 -13.46 -11.84 12.67
C LEU A 30 -14.19 -11.85 14.02
N GLY A 31 -15.25 -11.03 14.13
CA GLY A 31 -16.00 -10.77 15.37
C GLY A 31 -15.49 -9.52 16.09
N GLU A 32 -16.38 -8.55 16.25
CA GLU A 32 -16.06 -7.29 16.97
C GLU A 32 -16.28 -7.42 18.49
N THR A 33 -17.19 -8.29 18.87
CA THR A 33 -17.52 -8.58 20.28
C THR A 33 -17.07 -10.00 20.67
N PRO A 34 -16.78 -10.26 21.94
CA PRO A 34 -16.36 -11.59 22.40
C PRO A 34 -17.37 -12.71 22.10
N GLU A 35 -18.65 -12.36 21.94
CA GLU A 35 -19.73 -13.31 21.62
C GLU A 35 -19.77 -13.68 20.12
N GLU A 36 -19.28 -12.78 19.26
CA GLU A 36 -19.23 -12.95 17.81
C GLU A 36 -17.90 -13.51 17.32
N GLU A 37 -16.87 -13.56 18.18
CA GLU A 37 -15.55 -14.06 17.81
C GLU A 37 -15.62 -15.54 17.38
N ILE A 38 -15.13 -15.85 16.18
CA ILE A 38 -15.04 -17.24 15.71
C ILE A 38 -14.04 -18.04 16.55
N ARG A 39 -12.99 -17.37 17.03
CA ARG A 39 -12.00 -17.92 17.97
C ARG A 39 -11.56 -16.85 18.96
N PRO A 40 -11.20 -17.23 20.19
CA PRO A 40 -10.76 -16.28 21.21
C PRO A 40 -9.61 -15.40 20.74
N GLY A 41 -9.71 -14.11 20.97
CA GLY A 41 -8.67 -13.12 20.66
C GLY A 41 -8.70 -12.52 19.24
N LEU A 42 -9.54 -13.00 18.32
CA LEU A 42 -9.62 -12.42 16.97
C LEU A 42 -10.19 -11.01 16.95
N GLY A 43 -11.04 -10.64 17.91
CA GLY A 43 -11.56 -9.27 18.06
C GLY A 43 -10.46 -8.25 18.37
N HIS A 44 -9.37 -8.67 18.98
CA HIS A 44 -8.21 -7.79 19.16
C HIS A 44 -7.55 -7.43 17.83
N ILE A 45 -7.50 -8.36 16.87
CA ILE A 45 -7.03 -8.07 15.52
C ILE A 45 -8.03 -7.17 14.79
N ALA A 46 -9.34 -7.47 14.89
CA ALA A 46 -10.38 -6.67 14.26
C ALA A 46 -10.28 -5.17 14.64
N LYS A 47 -10.05 -4.86 15.91
CA LYS A 47 -9.86 -3.49 16.42
C LYS A 47 -8.60 -2.78 15.90
N ARG A 48 -7.60 -3.55 15.43
CA ARG A 48 -6.32 -3.02 14.92
C ARG A 48 -6.30 -2.80 13.41
N LEU A 49 -7.33 -3.25 12.70
CA LEU A 49 -7.46 -3.06 11.26
C LEU A 49 -7.71 -1.58 10.93
N ARG A 50 -6.66 -0.84 10.58
CA ARG A 50 -6.74 0.58 10.22
C ARG A 50 -5.82 0.90 9.04
N GLY A 51 -6.31 1.69 8.09
CA GLY A 51 -5.54 2.11 6.91
C GLY A 51 -5.38 1.00 5.87
N ASN A 52 -4.26 0.97 5.16
CA ASN A 52 -3.99 0.00 4.08
C ASN A 52 -3.41 -1.30 4.63
N VAL A 53 -4.21 -2.11 5.28
CA VAL A 53 -3.81 -3.40 5.84
C VAL A 53 -4.52 -4.57 5.17
N GLY A 54 -3.96 -5.77 5.30
CA GLY A 54 -4.56 -7.02 4.86
C GLY A 54 -4.30 -8.12 5.89
N LEU A 55 -4.96 -9.25 5.72
CA LEU A 55 -4.79 -10.44 6.54
C LEU A 55 -4.09 -11.53 5.74
N LEU A 56 -3.09 -12.16 6.34
CA LEU A 56 -2.46 -13.37 5.84
C LEU A 56 -2.88 -14.53 6.73
N PHE A 57 -3.50 -15.55 6.14
CA PHE A 57 -3.80 -16.82 6.79
C PHE A 57 -2.82 -17.86 6.29
N THR A 58 -2.09 -18.50 7.19
CA THR A 58 -1.08 -19.50 6.88
C THR A 58 -0.98 -20.52 8.01
N ASP A 59 -0.54 -21.73 7.66
CA ASP A 59 -0.23 -22.79 8.61
C ASP A 59 1.26 -22.79 9.01
N SER A 60 2.07 -21.92 8.38
CA SER A 60 3.50 -21.77 8.70
C SER A 60 3.70 -21.12 10.07
N PRO A 61 4.77 -21.47 10.77
CA PRO A 61 5.09 -20.88 12.07
C PRO A 61 5.33 -19.38 11.95
N PRO A 62 4.89 -18.58 12.96
CA PRO A 62 5.01 -17.12 12.92
C PRO A 62 6.43 -16.60 12.69
N ALA A 63 7.46 -17.26 13.25
CA ALA A 63 8.86 -16.86 13.08
C ALA A 63 9.28 -16.88 11.60
N GLU A 64 8.94 -17.93 10.87
CA GLU A 64 9.25 -18.06 9.43
C GLU A 64 8.57 -16.95 8.61
N VAL A 65 7.31 -16.65 8.93
CA VAL A 65 6.57 -15.57 8.26
C VAL A 65 7.21 -14.21 8.51
N LEU A 66 7.61 -13.94 9.74
CA LEU A 66 8.23 -12.68 10.14
C LEU A 66 9.59 -12.49 9.45
N ASP A 67 10.45 -13.52 9.50
CA ASP A 67 11.77 -13.49 8.86
C ASP A 67 11.63 -13.27 7.36
N TRP A 68 10.72 -14.00 6.72
CA TRP A 68 10.45 -13.82 5.29
C TRP A 68 9.95 -12.41 4.96
N CYS A 69 9.07 -11.84 5.76
CA CYS A 69 8.58 -10.47 5.55
C CYS A 69 9.69 -9.42 5.69
N MET A 70 10.66 -9.64 6.56
CA MET A 70 11.81 -8.76 6.73
C MET A 70 12.77 -8.82 5.53
N ASP A 71 12.95 -10.01 4.95
CA ASP A 71 13.86 -10.23 3.83
C ASP A 71 13.22 -9.85 2.48
N TYR A 72 11.91 -9.97 2.35
CA TYR A 72 11.23 -9.70 1.09
C TYR A 72 11.18 -8.22 0.77
N ARG A 73 12.05 -7.79 -0.13
CA ARG A 73 12.13 -6.41 -0.64
C ARG A 73 12.17 -6.42 -2.16
N ARG A 74 11.33 -5.60 -2.80
CA ARG A 74 11.33 -5.40 -4.25
C ARG A 74 11.48 -3.93 -4.56
N LEU A 75 12.41 -3.60 -5.45
CA LEU A 75 12.57 -2.23 -5.95
C LEU A 75 11.30 -1.80 -6.70
N ASP A 76 10.86 -0.60 -6.43
CA ASP A 76 9.68 0.01 -7.03
C ASP A 76 9.91 1.50 -7.32
N TYR A 77 9.06 2.04 -8.16
CA TYR A 77 9.02 3.47 -8.42
C TYR A 77 8.40 4.21 -7.25
N ALA A 78 9.04 5.29 -6.82
CA ALA A 78 8.50 6.17 -5.80
C ALA A 78 7.17 6.78 -6.26
N ARG A 79 6.27 7.02 -5.30
CA ARG A 79 4.97 7.66 -5.51
C ARG A 79 4.92 9.00 -4.79
N MET A 80 3.87 9.76 -5.07
CA MET A 80 3.57 10.96 -4.30
C MET A 80 3.56 10.66 -2.79
N GLY A 81 4.21 11.51 -2.01
CA GLY A 81 4.35 11.34 -0.56
C GLY A 81 5.56 10.54 -0.11
N ASN A 82 6.16 9.69 -0.96
CA ASN A 82 7.41 9.00 -0.61
C ASN A 82 8.55 10.01 -0.46
N ARG A 83 9.52 9.70 0.41
CA ARG A 83 10.76 10.48 0.55
C ARG A 83 11.79 10.04 -0.48
N ALA A 84 12.45 10.99 -1.13
CA ALA A 84 13.53 10.69 -2.06
C ALA A 84 14.75 10.13 -1.31
N THR A 85 15.27 8.99 -1.77
CA THR A 85 16.46 8.36 -1.17
C THR A 85 17.76 8.98 -1.65
N GLU A 86 17.75 9.60 -2.83
CA GLU A 86 18.90 10.26 -3.45
C GLU A 86 18.49 11.58 -4.10
N THR A 87 19.48 12.45 -4.34
CA THR A 87 19.29 13.66 -5.14
C THR A 87 19.44 13.33 -6.62
N ILE A 88 18.44 13.70 -7.43
CA ILE A 88 18.47 13.53 -8.89
C ILE A 88 18.50 14.90 -9.54
N GLU A 89 19.63 15.19 -10.17
CA GLU A 89 19.86 16.38 -10.96
C GLU A 89 20.23 15.99 -12.40
N LEU A 90 19.58 16.62 -13.33
CA LEU A 90 19.79 16.41 -14.77
C LEU A 90 20.49 17.61 -15.35
N PRO A 91 21.65 17.43 -16.04
CA PRO A 91 22.31 18.53 -16.71
C PRO A 91 21.54 18.98 -17.94
N ALA A 92 21.76 20.22 -18.38
CA ALA A 92 21.28 20.71 -19.66
C ALA A 92 21.79 19.80 -20.81
N GLY A 93 20.90 19.41 -21.69
CA GLY A 93 21.25 18.51 -22.80
C GLY A 93 20.23 17.37 -23.01
N PRO A 94 20.56 16.35 -23.81
CA PRO A 94 19.68 15.23 -24.06
C PRO A 94 19.34 14.48 -22.77
N VAL A 95 18.07 14.14 -22.62
CA VAL A 95 17.59 13.41 -21.43
C VAL A 95 17.72 11.92 -21.65
N TYR A 96 18.43 11.26 -20.73
CA TYR A 96 18.65 9.81 -20.75
C TYR A 96 17.88 9.11 -19.64
N CYS A 97 17.38 7.91 -19.96
CA CYS A 97 16.88 6.99 -18.95
C CYS A 97 18.05 6.42 -18.14
N ARG A 98 17.81 6.06 -16.88
CA ARG A 98 18.79 5.38 -16.02
C ARG A 98 18.79 3.87 -16.29
N THR A 99 19.01 3.51 -17.53
CA THR A 99 19.19 2.12 -18.01
C THR A 99 20.68 1.85 -18.26
N ASP A 100 21.05 0.59 -18.33
CA ASP A 100 22.40 0.19 -18.70
C ASP A 100 22.34 -0.65 -19.99
N PRO A 101 22.78 -0.14 -21.14
CA PRO A 101 23.30 1.22 -21.41
C PRO A 101 22.24 2.32 -21.32
N PRO A 102 22.62 3.59 -21.01
CA PRO A 102 21.67 4.69 -20.95
C PRO A 102 21.05 4.99 -22.31
N GLU A 103 19.73 4.97 -22.36
CA GLU A 103 18.95 5.23 -23.57
C GLU A 103 18.29 6.62 -23.52
N THR A 104 18.17 7.25 -24.70
CA THR A 104 17.43 8.51 -24.82
C THR A 104 15.93 8.28 -24.70
N LEU A 105 15.23 9.22 -24.06
CA LEU A 105 13.78 9.16 -23.98
C LEU A 105 13.12 9.25 -25.37
N PRO A 106 12.04 8.49 -25.61
CA PRO A 106 11.27 8.60 -26.83
C PRO A 106 10.67 10.00 -27.02
N HIS A 107 10.59 10.47 -28.28
CA HIS A 107 10.08 11.80 -28.61
C HIS A 107 8.64 12.08 -28.13
N ASN A 108 7.80 11.05 -28.06
CA ASN A 108 6.40 11.14 -27.64
C ASN A 108 6.22 11.45 -26.14
N ILE A 109 7.28 11.33 -25.34
CA ILE A 109 7.24 11.61 -23.90
C ILE A 109 7.52 13.10 -23.61
N GLU A 110 8.17 13.84 -24.54
CA GLU A 110 8.53 15.23 -24.35
C GLU A 110 7.35 16.12 -23.92
N PRO A 111 6.16 16.08 -24.56
CA PRO A 111 5.03 16.90 -24.11
C PRO A 111 4.57 16.59 -22.69
N GLN A 112 4.72 15.33 -22.25
CA GLN A 112 4.39 14.94 -20.89
C GLN A 112 5.41 15.48 -19.88
N LEU A 113 6.72 15.44 -20.20
CA LEU A 113 7.77 16.00 -19.36
C LEU A 113 7.58 17.51 -19.18
N ARG A 114 7.21 18.21 -20.24
CA ARG A 114 6.91 19.66 -20.19
C ARG A 114 5.69 19.96 -19.32
N ALA A 115 4.62 19.15 -19.45
CA ALA A 115 3.44 19.26 -18.60
C ALA A 115 3.73 19.00 -17.11
N LEU A 116 4.74 18.18 -16.81
CA LEU A 116 5.24 17.91 -15.47
C LEU A 116 6.21 19.00 -14.94
N GLY A 117 6.44 20.07 -15.70
CA GLY A 117 7.25 21.20 -15.29
C GLY A 117 8.73 21.09 -15.65
N MET A 118 9.16 20.14 -16.47
CA MET A 118 10.52 20.08 -16.98
C MET A 118 10.71 21.04 -18.15
N PRO A 119 11.74 21.91 -18.16
CA PRO A 119 12.05 22.80 -19.28
C PRO A 119 12.69 22.00 -20.44
N THR A 120 11.87 21.25 -21.18
CA THR A 120 12.31 20.39 -22.27
C THR A 120 11.89 20.94 -23.63
N GLN A 121 12.70 20.64 -24.62
CA GLN A 121 12.44 20.92 -26.04
C GLN A 121 12.87 19.72 -26.88
N LEU A 122 12.13 19.45 -27.96
CA LEU A 122 12.52 18.40 -28.90
C LEU A 122 13.60 18.92 -29.84
N LYS A 123 14.82 18.36 -29.76
CA LYS A 123 15.92 18.66 -30.69
C LYS A 123 16.28 17.38 -31.47
N ARG A 124 16.11 17.42 -32.81
CA ARG A 124 16.38 16.28 -33.69
C ARG A 124 15.69 14.96 -33.26
N GLY A 125 14.45 15.08 -32.74
CA GLY A 125 13.70 13.93 -32.28
C GLY A 125 14.04 13.43 -30.88
N VAL A 126 14.98 14.11 -30.17
CA VAL A 126 15.39 13.74 -28.81
C VAL A 126 14.93 14.81 -27.82
N PRO A 127 14.22 14.44 -26.72
CA PRO A 127 13.90 15.35 -25.63
C PRO A 127 15.19 15.92 -25.02
N THR A 128 15.32 17.22 -25.01
CA THR A 128 16.53 17.92 -24.54
C THR A 128 16.14 18.96 -23.50
N LEU A 129 16.83 18.96 -22.35
CA LEU A 129 16.71 19.98 -21.31
C LEU A 129 17.39 21.27 -21.78
N LEU A 130 16.73 22.41 -21.55
CA LEU A 130 17.25 23.74 -21.87
C LEU A 130 18.25 24.22 -20.83
N GLU A 131 18.05 23.83 -19.57
CA GLU A 131 18.87 24.20 -18.42
C GLU A 131 18.97 23.03 -17.42
N ASN A 132 19.88 23.14 -16.46
CA ASN A 132 19.99 22.14 -15.40
C ASN A 132 18.70 22.08 -14.59
N PHE A 133 18.22 20.87 -14.33
CA PHE A 133 16.96 20.66 -13.64
C PHE A 133 17.12 19.68 -12.48
N VAL A 134 16.74 20.12 -11.27
CA VAL A 134 16.72 19.27 -10.08
C VAL A 134 15.33 18.63 -9.96
N VAL A 135 15.25 17.31 -10.16
CA VAL A 135 14.00 16.57 -10.04
C VAL A 135 13.60 16.43 -8.57
N CYS A 136 14.53 16.01 -7.72
CA CYS A 136 14.30 15.87 -6.28
C CYS A 136 15.63 15.94 -5.51
N ARG A 137 15.55 16.31 -4.24
CA ARG A 137 16.67 16.26 -3.28
C ARG A 137 16.44 15.14 -2.28
N LYS A 138 17.53 14.53 -1.83
CA LYS A 138 17.49 13.47 -0.80
C LYS A 138 16.71 13.94 0.43
N GLY A 139 15.78 13.10 0.92
CA GLY A 139 14.93 13.39 2.08
C GLY A 139 13.67 14.22 1.77
N GLU A 140 13.53 14.79 0.58
CA GLU A 140 12.38 15.58 0.18
C GLU A 140 11.17 14.67 -0.10
N LYS A 141 9.96 15.10 0.32
CA LYS A 141 8.71 14.42 -0.06
C LYS A 141 8.40 14.69 -1.53
N LEU A 142 8.19 13.62 -2.29
CA LEU A 142 7.93 13.68 -3.72
C LEU A 142 6.50 14.16 -4.01
N THR A 143 6.38 15.11 -4.92
CA THR A 143 5.09 15.49 -5.52
C THR A 143 4.68 14.46 -6.60
N ALA A 144 3.43 14.55 -7.07
CA ALA A 144 2.93 13.65 -8.12
C ALA A 144 3.73 13.80 -9.43
N GLU A 145 4.05 15.06 -9.79
CA GLU A 145 4.80 15.41 -10.99
C GLU A 145 6.23 14.83 -10.93
N ARG A 146 6.93 15.06 -9.80
CA ARG A 146 8.29 14.54 -9.60
C ARG A 146 8.34 13.02 -9.62
N ALA A 147 7.35 12.35 -9.00
CA ALA A 147 7.25 10.91 -9.03
C ALA A 147 7.02 10.36 -10.46
N GLN A 148 6.24 11.08 -11.28
CA GLN A 148 6.05 10.71 -12.68
C GLN A 148 7.32 10.93 -13.52
N ILE A 149 8.05 12.04 -13.30
CA ILE A 149 9.35 12.29 -13.96
C ILE A 149 10.32 11.16 -13.63
N LEU A 150 10.47 10.79 -12.35
CA LEU A 150 11.34 9.69 -11.93
C LEU A 150 10.95 8.36 -12.59
N LYS A 151 9.66 8.11 -12.76
CA LYS A 151 9.18 6.92 -13.45
C LYS A 151 9.56 6.92 -14.94
N HIS A 152 9.46 8.06 -15.62
CA HIS A 152 9.90 8.18 -17.02
C HIS A 152 11.41 8.03 -17.18
N LEU A 153 12.17 8.46 -16.20
CA LEU A 153 13.63 8.27 -16.14
C LEU A 153 14.05 6.85 -15.72
N ILE A 154 13.09 5.97 -15.42
CA ILE A 154 13.32 4.59 -14.92
C ILE A 154 14.13 4.59 -13.62
N VAL A 155 13.94 5.59 -12.78
CA VAL A 155 14.57 5.67 -11.46
C VAL A 155 13.69 5.00 -10.42
N GLN A 156 14.16 3.88 -9.88
CA GLN A 156 13.51 3.14 -8.80
C GLN A 156 14.20 3.49 -7.48
N MET A 157 13.49 4.18 -6.59
CA MET A 157 14.02 4.58 -5.28
C MET A 157 13.11 4.22 -4.11
N ALA A 158 12.06 3.47 -4.37
CA ALA A 158 11.18 2.92 -3.34
C ALA A 158 11.33 1.41 -3.25
N HIS A 159 11.01 0.86 -2.08
CA HIS A 159 10.97 -0.58 -1.86
C HIS A 159 9.55 -1.00 -1.51
N PHE A 160 9.04 -1.99 -2.26
CA PHE A 160 7.86 -2.71 -1.82
C PHE A 160 8.28 -3.74 -0.79
N ARG A 161 7.63 -3.71 0.37
CA ARG A 161 7.80 -4.68 1.46
C ARG A 161 6.49 -4.88 2.19
N LEU A 162 6.37 -5.97 2.90
CA LEU A 162 5.26 -6.27 3.79
C LEU A 162 5.75 -6.06 5.22
N ILE A 163 5.01 -5.28 5.98
CA ILE A 163 5.34 -4.99 7.38
C ILE A 163 4.30 -5.69 8.24
N PRO A 164 4.66 -6.80 8.93
CA PRO A 164 3.77 -7.45 9.87
C PRO A 164 3.60 -6.57 11.10
N LEU A 165 2.35 -6.34 11.52
CA LEU A 165 2.03 -5.49 12.68
C LEU A 165 1.66 -6.33 13.90
N THR A 166 0.89 -7.38 13.66
CA THR A 166 0.33 -8.22 14.71
C THR A 166 0.03 -9.58 14.11
N TYR A 167 0.21 -10.63 14.88
CA TYR A 167 -0.27 -11.95 14.49
C TYR A 167 -1.09 -12.59 15.60
N TRP A 168 -1.99 -13.46 15.21
CA TRP A 168 -2.73 -14.34 16.09
C TRP A 168 -2.27 -15.78 15.84
N SER A 169 -2.06 -16.54 16.91
CA SER A 169 -1.68 -17.95 16.85
C SER A 169 -2.72 -18.81 17.54
N ALA A 170 -3.12 -19.90 16.87
CA ALA A 170 -4.03 -20.89 17.48
C ALA A 170 -3.37 -21.70 18.60
N VAL A 171 -2.03 -21.79 18.60
CA VAL A 171 -1.22 -22.60 19.53
C VAL A 171 -0.55 -21.70 20.56
N GLY A 172 -1.16 -20.67 21.05
CA GLY A 172 -0.56 -19.81 22.06
C GLY A 172 0.68 -19.01 21.59
N ALA A 173 1.16 -18.09 22.44
CA ALA A 173 2.45 -17.43 22.27
C ALA A 173 3.59 -18.37 22.73
N PRO A 174 4.84 -18.18 22.28
CA PRO A 174 5.97 -18.95 22.79
C PRO A 174 6.05 -18.82 24.33
N GLY A 175 5.73 -19.91 25.04
CA GLY A 175 5.71 -19.96 26.50
C GLY A 175 4.33 -19.81 27.17
N ASP A 176 3.26 -19.71 26.39
CA ASP A 176 1.89 -19.67 26.90
C ASP A 176 1.03 -20.67 26.10
N ASP A 177 0.50 -21.69 26.78
CA ASP A 177 -0.35 -22.73 26.18
C ASP A 177 -1.81 -22.26 25.99
N SER A 178 -2.11 -20.98 26.18
CA SER A 178 -3.45 -20.43 25.97
C SER A 178 -3.79 -20.34 24.49
N GLU A 179 -4.89 -20.93 24.05
CA GLU A 179 -5.44 -20.75 22.70
C GLU A 179 -5.74 -19.28 22.43
N GLY A 180 -5.31 -18.77 21.27
CA GLY A 180 -5.72 -17.45 20.82
C GLY A 180 -4.82 -16.29 21.24
N ALA A 181 -3.52 -16.52 21.39
CA ALA A 181 -2.59 -15.43 21.70
C ALA A 181 -2.45 -14.44 20.55
N VAL A 182 -2.61 -13.16 20.86
CA VAL A 182 -2.34 -12.03 19.97
C VAL A 182 -1.01 -11.41 20.35
N VAL A 183 -0.06 -11.40 19.44
CA VAL A 183 1.28 -10.88 19.65
C VAL A 183 1.54 -9.70 18.73
N ASP A 184 1.98 -8.58 19.33
CA ASP A 184 2.42 -7.40 18.55
C ASP A 184 3.85 -7.58 18.10
N VAL A 185 4.06 -7.30 16.82
CA VAL A 185 5.39 -7.33 16.23
C VAL A 185 6.06 -5.97 16.45
N PRO A 186 7.29 -5.92 16.98
CA PRO A 186 8.01 -4.67 17.12
C PRO A 186 8.32 -4.10 15.74
N VAL A 187 7.81 -2.90 15.46
CA VAL A 187 8.00 -2.18 14.21
C VAL A 187 9.12 -1.17 14.39
N SER A 188 10.06 -1.11 13.44
CA SER A 188 11.15 -0.12 13.44
C SER A 188 10.61 1.31 13.33
N GLU A 189 11.39 2.32 13.74
CA GLU A 189 10.98 3.73 13.60
C GLU A 189 10.78 4.11 12.13
N GLU A 190 11.63 3.63 11.23
CA GLU A 190 11.49 3.84 9.78
C GLU A 190 10.17 3.27 9.25
N ASP A 191 9.77 2.11 9.74
CA ASP A 191 8.53 1.46 9.35
C ASP A 191 7.30 2.19 9.91
N ARG A 192 7.39 2.74 11.12
CA ARG A 192 6.34 3.57 11.69
C ARG A 192 6.10 4.82 10.86
N GLU A 193 7.17 5.54 10.47
CA GLU A 193 7.05 6.69 9.57
C GLU A 193 6.38 6.32 8.24
N LEU A 194 6.76 5.20 7.64
CA LEU A 194 6.15 4.72 6.39
C LEU A 194 4.67 4.36 6.54
N ILE A 195 4.29 3.77 7.67
CA ILE A 195 2.91 3.44 7.98
C ILE A 195 2.10 4.74 8.17
N GLU A 196 2.64 5.72 8.88
CA GLU A 196 1.98 7.02 9.07
C GLU A 196 1.86 7.79 7.75
N ASP A 197 2.93 7.86 6.94
CA ASP A 197 2.88 8.48 5.62
C ASP A 197 1.87 7.76 4.70
N SER A 198 1.72 6.44 4.82
CA SER A 198 0.71 5.69 4.06
C SER A 198 -0.73 5.95 4.51
N ARG A 199 -0.93 6.27 5.79
CA ARG A 199 -2.24 6.66 6.35
C ARG A 199 -2.63 8.08 5.97
N THR A 200 -1.66 9.01 5.94
CA THR A 200 -1.89 10.43 5.59
C THR A 200 -1.93 10.67 4.08
N GLY A 201 -1.20 9.91 3.28
CA GLY A 201 -1.16 9.98 1.81
C GLY A 201 -2.21 9.14 1.09
N GLY A 202 -2.85 8.19 1.76
CA GLY A 202 -4.07 7.54 1.30
C GLY A 202 -5.18 8.59 1.30
N ARG A 203 -5.90 8.74 0.14
CA ARG A 203 -7.19 9.42 0.09
C ARG A 203 -7.81 9.33 1.49
N LYS A 204 -8.29 10.45 2.01
CA LYS A 204 -9.39 10.41 2.96
C LYS A 204 -10.32 9.35 2.41
N ASP A 205 -10.29 8.16 2.98
CA ASP A 205 -11.39 7.25 2.81
C ASP A 205 -12.57 8.16 3.10
N GLN A 206 -13.33 8.48 2.07
CA GLN A 206 -14.68 8.91 2.30
C GLN A 206 -15.15 7.88 3.30
N GLU A 207 -15.25 8.29 4.53
CA GLU A 207 -16.20 7.72 5.44
C GLU A 207 -17.46 7.68 4.59
N ASP A 208 -17.74 6.49 4.02
CA ASP A 208 -19.09 6.14 3.63
C ASP A 208 -19.85 6.00 4.95
N GLU A 209 -19.99 7.10 5.68
CA GLU A 209 -21.16 7.37 6.47
C GLU A 209 -22.27 7.48 5.41
N MET A 210 -22.88 6.34 5.14
CA MET A 210 -24.23 6.38 4.59
C MET A 210 -25.01 7.27 5.56
N PRO A 211 -25.60 8.38 5.06
CA PRO A 211 -26.40 9.23 5.91
C PRO A 211 -27.41 8.33 6.62
N GLU A 212 -27.61 8.57 7.91
CA GLU A 212 -28.57 7.78 8.73
C GLU A 212 -29.93 7.65 8.02
N ASP A 213 -30.31 8.66 7.25
CA ASP A 213 -31.50 8.69 6.41
C ASP A 213 -31.55 7.59 5.32
N GLU A 214 -30.42 7.13 4.78
CA GLU A 214 -30.36 6.00 3.84
C GLU A 214 -30.41 4.64 4.54
N MET A 215 -29.85 4.54 5.75
CA MET A 215 -29.97 3.32 6.56
C MET A 215 -31.43 3.08 6.99
N ASP A 216 -32.12 4.12 7.46
CA ASP A 216 -33.54 4.04 7.84
C ASP A 216 -34.42 3.69 6.62
N ALA A 217 -34.08 4.17 5.44
CA ALA A 217 -34.80 3.84 4.21
C ALA A 217 -34.60 2.37 3.77
N ILE A 218 -33.43 1.78 4.03
CA ILE A 218 -33.15 0.37 3.73
C ILE A 218 -33.84 -0.54 4.73
N GLU A 219 -33.81 -0.22 6.04
CA GLU A 219 -34.54 -0.98 7.07
C GLU A 219 -36.07 -0.91 6.86
N ALA A 220 -36.60 0.25 6.50
CA ALA A 220 -38.02 0.40 6.19
C ALA A 220 -38.44 -0.41 4.94
N ARG A 221 -37.55 -0.54 3.96
CA ARG A 221 -37.78 -1.32 2.75
C ARG A 221 -37.72 -2.83 3.00
N ASP A 222 -36.81 -3.30 3.84
CA ASP A 222 -36.69 -4.70 4.24
C ASP A 222 -37.87 -5.12 5.13
N GLN A 223 -38.33 -4.26 6.04
CA GLN A 223 -39.58 -4.49 6.81
C GLN A 223 -40.80 -4.55 5.96
N ALA A 224 -40.89 -3.71 4.92
CA ALA A 224 -42.02 -3.73 3.99
C ALA A 224 -42.06 -4.98 3.11
N MET A 225 -40.89 -5.60 2.87
CA MET A 225 -40.79 -6.83 2.07
C MET A 225 -41.05 -8.10 2.90
N MET A 226 -41.01 -8.01 4.23
CA MET A 226 -41.33 -9.12 5.14
C MET A 226 -42.79 -9.19 5.57
N MET A 227 -43.65 -8.22 5.20
CA MET A 227 -45.07 -8.32 5.47
C MET A 227 -45.75 -9.28 4.47
N PRO A 228 -46.42 -10.32 4.92
CA PRO A 228 -47.19 -11.18 4.04
C PRO A 228 -48.33 -10.40 3.38
N PRO A 229 -48.63 -10.63 2.09
CA PRO A 229 -49.73 -9.93 1.44
C PRO A 229 -51.07 -10.33 2.05
N GLY A 230 -51.68 -9.39 2.70
CA GLY A 230 -53.10 -9.23 2.95
C GLY A 230 -53.90 -10.38 3.60
N LEU A 231 -54.33 -10.10 4.83
CA LEU A 231 -55.64 -10.52 5.28
C LEU A 231 -56.67 -9.44 4.96
#